data_b85edad9814257de4627ac9235cc9f83
#
_entry.id   b85edad9814257de4627ac9235cc9f83
#
_cell.length_a   1.000
_cell.length_b   1.000
_cell.length_c   1.000
_cell.angle_alpha   90.00
_cell.angle_beta   90.00
_cell.angle_gamma   90.00
#
_symmetry.space_group_name_H-M   'P 1'
#
loop_
_entity.id
_entity.type
_entity.pdbx_description
1 polymer ?
#
loop_
_entity_poly.entity_id
_entity_poly.type
_entity_poly.pdbx_seq_one_letter_code
_entity_poly.pdbx_strand_id
1 'polypeptide(L)'
;MDTILEVKNLKKYFRTSRGMLHAVDDVSFSMERGKTLGIVGESGCGKTTLGRTLVHLESSTSGQIFYEGEDITNVDRKRLYGLRQKMQMIFQDPYSSIDPRMTVSETIKEALMLTRRYTRPEVEERTKELMNTVGLSQRLWTAYPHELDGGRRQRIGIARALSVSPAFIVCDEPVSALDVSIQAQILNLMQDLQESQGLSYAFITHDLSVVRHISDEICVMYMGEIVEKAPAKELFRSPVHPYTKALLASIPIPDVHHKRNEEQILQGEVTSPIEPKPGCRFASRCRFASEECLEKQTLCEVTKQHYVMCCKQRTLR
;
A
#
# COMPACT_ATOMS: atom_id res chain seq x y z
N MET A 1 17.09 -6.65 -13.89
CA MET A 1 15.82 -6.00 -13.52
C MET A 1 16.18 -4.79 -12.68
N ASP A 2 15.56 -3.65 -12.94
CA ASP A 2 15.85 -2.39 -12.25
C ASP A 2 14.98 -2.32 -10.97
N THR A 3 15.55 -2.69 -9.81
CA THR A 3 14.87 -2.70 -8.53
C THR A 3 14.81 -1.27 -7.98
N ILE A 4 13.61 -0.73 -7.78
CA ILE A 4 13.42 0.60 -7.18
C ILE A 4 13.45 0.55 -5.66
N LEU A 5 12.87 -0.49 -5.06
CA LEU A 5 12.77 -0.66 -3.60
C LEU A 5 13.09 -2.10 -3.22
N GLU A 6 13.96 -2.28 -2.21
CA GLU A 6 14.22 -3.57 -1.57
C GLU A 6 14.11 -3.42 -0.06
N VAL A 7 13.41 -4.34 0.58
CA VAL A 7 13.16 -4.37 2.02
C VAL A 7 13.67 -5.69 2.57
N LYS A 8 14.48 -5.64 3.65
CA LYS A 8 15.09 -6.82 4.28
C LYS A 8 14.78 -6.86 5.77
N ASN A 9 14.07 -7.89 6.19
CA ASN A 9 13.75 -8.20 7.60
C ASN A 9 13.24 -6.98 8.38
N LEU A 10 12.40 -6.16 7.72
CA LEU A 10 11.92 -4.90 8.27
C LEU A 10 11.00 -5.16 9.46
N LYS A 11 11.24 -4.42 10.54
CA LYS A 11 10.44 -4.47 11.76
C LYS A 11 10.04 -3.06 12.19
N LYS A 12 8.78 -2.90 12.57
CA LYS A 12 8.30 -1.71 13.26
C LYS A 12 7.41 -2.12 14.42
N TYR A 13 7.90 -1.83 15.62
CA TYR A 13 7.21 -2.12 16.87
C TYR A 13 6.84 -0.84 17.59
N PHE A 14 5.72 -0.88 18.30
CA PHE A 14 5.26 0.23 19.14
C PHE A 14 5.10 -0.27 20.58
N ARG A 15 5.58 0.54 21.52
CA ARG A 15 5.37 0.27 22.94
C ARG A 15 3.97 0.70 23.33
N THR A 16 3.19 -0.23 23.85
CA THR A 16 1.83 0.01 24.37
C THR A 16 1.76 -0.28 25.86
N SER A 17 0.66 0.08 26.52
CA SER A 17 0.42 -0.27 27.93
C SER A 17 0.28 -1.79 28.18
N ARG A 18 0.02 -2.58 27.11
CA ARG A 18 -0.18 -4.03 27.16
C ARG A 18 1.02 -4.85 26.67
N GLY A 19 2.13 -4.20 26.28
CA GLY A 19 3.32 -4.85 25.72
C GLY A 19 3.73 -4.27 24.37
N MET A 20 4.61 -4.96 23.66
CA MET A 20 5.09 -4.55 22.35
C MET A 20 4.12 -4.96 21.25
N LEU A 21 3.62 -3.97 20.51
CA LEU A 21 2.81 -4.17 19.31
C LEU A 21 3.74 -4.38 18.11
N HIS A 22 3.70 -5.54 17.50
CA HIS A 22 4.47 -5.91 16.31
C HIS A 22 3.66 -5.53 15.06
N ALA A 23 3.68 -4.23 14.71
CA ALA A 23 2.90 -3.71 13.57
C ALA A 23 3.45 -4.16 12.21
N VAL A 24 4.78 -4.26 12.08
CA VAL A 24 5.51 -4.87 10.96
C VAL A 24 6.57 -5.77 11.56
N ASP A 25 6.63 -7.02 11.14
CA ASP A 25 7.53 -8.00 11.74
C ASP A 25 8.14 -8.92 10.67
N ASP A 26 9.45 -8.84 10.52
CA ASP A 26 10.28 -9.66 9.62
C ASP A 26 9.84 -9.59 8.13
N VAL A 27 9.40 -8.41 7.68
CA VAL A 27 8.91 -8.21 6.32
C VAL A 27 10.06 -8.03 5.34
N SER A 28 10.08 -8.86 4.27
CA SER A 28 11.08 -8.79 3.21
C SER A 28 10.42 -8.91 1.83
N PHE A 29 10.74 -7.99 0.92
CA PHE A 29 10.33 -8.03 -0.48
C PHE A 29 11.20 -7.10 -1.33
N SER A 30 11.12 -7.28 -2.64
CA SER A 30 11.68 -6.34 -3.63
C SER A 30 10.59 -5.90 -4.59
N MET A 31 10.78 -4.74 -5.21
CA MET A 31 9.86 -4.13 -6.15
C MET A 31 10.62 -3.57 -7.35
N GLU A 32 10.17 -3.87 -8.55
CA GLU A 32 10.75 -3.37 -9.79
C GLU A 32 10.26 -1.94 -10.10
N ARG A 33 11.09 -1.17 -10.80
CA ARG A 33 10.73 0.17 -11.27
C ARG A 33 9.57 0.11 -12.28
N GLY A 34 8.65 1.08 -12.19
CA GLY A 34 7.50 1.17 -13.07
C GLY A 34 6.43 0.10 -12.81
N LYS A 35 6.52 -0.63 -11.68
CA LYS A 35 5.58 -1.68 -11.29
C LYS A 35 4.74 -1.28 -10.09
N THR A 36 3.61 -1.96 -9.93
CA THR A 36 2.72 -1.82 -8.76
C THR A 36 2.79 -3.06 -7.89
N LEU A 37 3.20 -2.88 -6.63
CA LEU A 37 3.10 -3.88 -5.58
C LEU A 37 1.82 -3.64 -4.77
N GLY A 38 0.85 -4.54 -4.88
CA GLY A 38 -0.33 -4.55 -4.02
C GLY A 38 0.00 -5.08 -2.63
N ILE A 39 -0.43 -4.39 -1.58
CA ILE A 39 -0.28 -4.83 -0.19
C ILE A 39 -1.68 -4.94 0.40
N VAL A 40 -2.12 -6.17 0.65
CA VAL A 40 -3.49 -6.48 1.06
C VAL A 40 -3.56 -7.21 2.39
N GLY A 41 -4.69 -7.14 3.07
CA GLY A 41 -4.97 -7.82 4.32
C GLY A 41 -6.06 -7.12 5.13
N GLU A 42 -6.52 -7.75 6.20
CA GLU A 42 -7.55 -7.18 7.10
C GLU A 42 -7.12 -5.84 7.71
N SER A 43 -8.10 -5.04 8.15
CA SER A 43 -7.81 -3.79 8.87
C SER A 43 -6.96 -4.05 10.11
N GLY A 44 -5.99 -3.17 10.39
CA GLY A 44 -5.09 -3.32 11.54
C GLY A 44 -3.96 -4.33 11.37
N CYS A 45 -3.79 -5.00 10.22
CA CYS A 45 -2.70 -5.97 10.02
C CYS A 45 -1.32 -5.35 9.77
N GLY A 46 -1.19 -4.00 9.76
CA GLY A 46 0.11 -3.32 9.67
C GLY A 46 0.44 -2.66 8.32
N LYS A 47 -0.45 -2.73 7.31
CA LYS A 47 -0.23 -2.18 5.95
C LYS A 47 0.15 -0.69 5.93
N THR A 48 -0.66 0.15 6.56
CA THR A 48 -0.40 1.60 6.69
C THR A 48 0.92 1.88 7.40
N THR A 49 1.23 1.12 8.46
CA THR A 49 2.50 1.24 9.19
C THR A 49 3.68 0.88 8.28
N LEU A 50 3.56 -0.21 7.51
CA LEU A 50 4.57 -0.58 6.52
C LEU A 50 4.75 0.57 5.51
N GLY A 51 3.69 1.06 4.89
CA GLY A 51 3.75 2.16 3.93
C GLY A 51 4.42 3.42 4.49
N ARG A 52 4.04 3.84 5.70
CA ARG A 52 4.65 5.00 6.38
C ARG A 52 6.13 4.78 6.71
N THR A 53 6.51 3.55 7.03
CA THR A 53 7.91 3.21 7.30
C THR A 53 8.75 3.26 6.02
N LEU A 54 8.22 2.80 4.88
CA LEU A 54 8.89 2.85 3.59
C LEU A 54 9.25 4.27 3.15
N VAL A 55 8.38 5.25 3.41
CA VAL A 55 8.61 6.68 3.04
C VAL A 55 9.16 7.52 4.20
N HIS A 56 9.66 6.89 5.25
CA HIS A 56 10.24 7.58 6.44
C HIS A 56 9.30 8.57 7.15
N LEU A 57 7.99 8.33 7.13
CA LEU A 57 7.06 8.99 8.05
C LEU A 57 7.10 8.34 9.44
N GLU A 58 7.48 7.06 9.49
CA GLU A 58 7.77 6.30 10.69
C GLU A 58 9.18 5.72 10.61
N SER A 59 9.94 5.75 11.71
CA SER A 59 11.24 5.08 11.79
C SER A 59 11.05 3.57 11.94
N SER A 60 11.88 2.75 11.30
CA SER A 60 11.94 1.30 11.55
C SER A 60 12.50 1.00 12.96
N THR A 61 12.11 -0.14 13.52
CA THR A 61 12.74 -0.68 14.75
C THR A 61 14.04 -1.42 14.41
N SER A 62 14.03 -2.20 13.32
CA SER A 62 15.19 -2.89 12.77
C SER A 62 14.92 -3.32 11.33
N GLY A 63 15.90 -3.96 10.68
CA GLY A 63 15.84 -4.31 9.26
C GLY A 63 16.42 -3.22 8.38
N GLN A 64 16.29 -3.38 7.06
CA GLN A 64 16.90 -2.48 6.09
C GLN A 64 15.92 -2.13 4.97
N ILE A 65 16.02 -0.90 4.47
CA ILE A 65 15.28 -0.39 3.32
C ILE A 65 16.31 0.15 2.33
N PHE A 66 16.28 -0.36 1.10
CA PHE A 66 17.12 0.12 0.00
C PHE A 66 16.23 0.79 -1.04
N TYR A 67 16.60 1.98 -1.46
CA TYR A 67 15.97 2.71 -2.54
C TYR A 67 16.99 2.95 -3.65
N GLU A 68 16.69 2.49 -4.87
CA GLU A 68 17.63 2.55 -6.01
C GLU A 68 19.02 1.95 -5.68
N GLY A 69 19.05 0.86 -4.88
CA GLY A 69 20.27 0.17 -4.45
C GLY A 69 21.01 0.82 -3.28
N GLU A 70 20.60 2.00 -2.83
CA GLU A 70 21.20 2.68 -1.69
C GLU A 70 20.45 2.37 -0.39
N ASP A 71 21.19 2.06 0.69
CA ASP A 71 20.60 1.90 2.02
C ASP A 71 20.10 3.26 2.55
N ILE A 72 18.79 3.33 2.75
CA ILE A 72 18.09 4.52 3.25
C ILE A 72 17.54 4.32 4.66
N THR A 73 17.86 3.21 5.34
CA THR A 73 17.27 2.84 6.65
C THR A 73 17.45 3.93 7.70
N ASN A 74 18.68 4.46 7.78
CA ASN A 74 19.04 5.52 8.73
C ASN A 74 19.66 6.69 7.97
N VAL A 75 18.85 7.68 7.66
CA VAL A 75 19.29 8.86 6.90
C VAL A 75 19.23 10.14 7.74
N ASP A 76 20.17 11.03 7.49
CA ASP A 76 20.18 12.36 8.09
C ASP A 76 19.06 13.25 7.51
N ARG A 77 18.81 14.40 8.13
CA ARG A 77 17.75 15.33 7.70
C ARG A 77 17.94 15.83 6.25
N LYS A 78 19.19 16.02 5.81
CA LYS A 78 19.50 16.55 4.48
C LYS A 78 19.14 15.51 3.41
N ARG A 79 19.56 14.27 3.62
CA ARG A 79 19.24 13.15 2.72
C ARG A 79 17.75 12.82 2.73
N LEU A 80 17.11 12.85 3.91
CA LEU A 80 15.66 12.65 4.05
C LEU A 80 14.85 13.67 3.22
N TYR A 81 15.30 14.94 3.18
CA TYR A 81 14.67 15.95 2.35
C TYR A 81 14.73 15.59 0.84
N GLY A 82 15.86 15.08 0.36
CA GLY A 82 15.99 14.59 -1.02
C GLY A 82 15.12 13.36 -1.31
N LEU A 83 15.07 12.41 -0.36
CA LEU A 83 14.22 11.22 -0.47
C LEU A 83 12.72 11.57 -0.52
N ARG A 84 12.27 12.52 0.28
CA ARG A 84 10.88 13.00 0.26
C ARG A 84 10.46 13.64 -1.06
N GLN A 85 11.38 14.06 -1.92
CA GLN A 85 11.05 14.48 -3.28
C GLN A 85 10.92 13.29 -4.24
N LYS A 86 11.64 12.20 -3.99
CA LYS A 86 11.62 10.98 -4.82
C LYS A 86 10.52 9.98 -4.41
N MET A 87 10.16 9.99 -3.13
CA MET A 87 9.20 9.06 -2.53
C MET A 87 8.07 9.86 -1.88
N GLN A 88 6.84 9.61 -2.30
CA GLN A 88 5.66 10.31 -1.83
C GLN A 88 4.62 9.36 -1.25
N MET A 89 3.61 9.92 -0.56
CA MET A 89 2.48 9.17 -0.04
C MET A 89 1.16 9.85 -0.39
N ILE A 90 0.22 9.06 -0.90
CA ILE A 90 -1.19 9.43 -1.02
C ILE A 90 -1.91 8.78 0.17
N PHE A 91 -2.58 9.59 0.98
CA PHE A 91 -3.20 9.17 2.24
C PHE A 91 -4.62 8.67 2.05
N GLN A 92 -5.06 7.82 2.96
CA GLN A 92 -6.38 7.18 2.97
C GLN A 92 -7.54 8.19 2.98
N ASP A 93 -7.44 9.24 3.80
CA ASP A 93 -8.45 10.27 3.90
C ASP A 93 -7.96 11.56 3.24
N PRO A 94 -8.49 11.87 2.05
CA PRO A 94 -8.14 13.11 1.37
C PRO A 94 -8.55 14.36 2.15
N TYR A 95 -9.60 14.28 2.99
CA TYR A 95 -10.08 15.41 3.77
C TYR A 95 -9.09 15.82 4.86
N SER A 96 -8.63 14.86 5.65
CA SER A 96 -7.66 15.11 6.73
C SER A 96 -6.25 15.43 6.23
N SER A 97 -5.94 15.07 4.98
CA SER A 97 -4.63 15.29 4.38
C SER A 97 -4.45 16.67 3.72
N ILE A 98 -5.52 17.45 3.55
CA ILE A 98 -5.52 18.77 2.93
C ILE A 98 -5.91 19.83 3.97
N ASP A 99 -5.17 20.96 4.05
CA ASP A 99 -5.57 22.07 4.92
C ASP A 99 -6.87 22.69 4.36
N PRO A 100 -8.00 22.66 5.12
CA PRO A 100 -9.28 23.16 4.66
C PRO A 100 -9.32 24.68 4.43
N ARG A 101 -8.30 25.42 4.88
CA ARG A 101 -8.14 26.86 4.72
C ARG A 101 -7.43 27.24 3.41
N MET A 102 -6.86 26.26 2.71
CA MET A 102 -6.13 26.45 1.46
C MET A 102 -7.05 26.11 0.28
N THR A 103 -6.97 26.89 -0.78
CA THR A 103 -7.62 26.59 -2.06
C THR A 103 -6.94 25.43 -2.77
N VAL A 104 -7.59 24.88 -3.80
CA VAL A 104 -7.02 23.82 -4.66
C VAL A 104 -5.63 24.23 -5.18
N SER A 105 -5.55 25.45 -5.74
CA SER A 105 -4.27 25.92 -6.30
C SER A 105 -3.19 26.13 -5.23
N GLU A 106 -3.55 26.63 -4.08
CA GLU A 106 -2.59 26.83 -2.97
C GLU A 106 -2.05 25.51 -2.44
N THR A 107 -2.89 24.49 -2.30
CA THR A 107 -2.47 23.14 -1.88
C THR A 107 -1.43 22.53 -2.82
N ILE A 108 -1.60 22.69 -4.14
CA ILE A 108 -0.64 22.17 -5.13
C ILE A 108 0.61 23.03 -5.18
N LYS A 109 0.46 24.38 -5.14
CA LYS A 109 1.56 25.34 -5.14
C LYS A 109 2.49 25.16 -3.95
N GLU A 110 1.94 24.90 -2.76
CA GLU A 110 2.74 24.70 -1.55
C GLU A 110 3.81 23.62 -1.76
N ALA A 111 3.39 22.46 -2.30
CA ALA A 111 4.32 21.37 -2.55
C ALA A 111 5.38 21.72 -3.62
N LEU A 112 5.01 22.44 -4.68
CA LEU A 112 5.96 22.95 -5.67
C LEU A 112 6.95 23.94 -5.07
N MET A 113 6.48 24.89 -4.25
CA MET A 113 7.33 25.90 -3.62
C MET A 113 8.33 25.30 -2.63
N LEU A 114 7.96 24.22 -1.93
CA LEU A 114 8.86 23.52 -1.01
C LEU A 114 10.08 22.93 -1.75
N THR A 115 9.98 22.63 -3.04
CA THR A 115 11.14 22.15 -3.81
C THR A 115 12.23 23.21 -4.03
N ARG A 116 11.88 24.50 -3.97
CA ARG A 116 12.74 25.66 -4.28
C ARG A 116 13.36 25.60 -5.69
N ARG A 117 12.75 24.88 -6.62
CA ARG A 117 13.27 24.69 -8.00
C ARG A 117 12.67 25.68 -8.99
N TYR A 118 11.52 26.28 -8.64
CA TYR A 118 10.70 27.04 -9.57
C TYR A 118 10.53 28.50 -9.13
N THR A 119 10.49 29.40 -10.09
CA THR A 119 10.06 30.78 -9.90
C THR A 119 8.55 30.87 -9.70
N ARG A 120 8.02 31.99 -9.20
CA ARG A 120 6.57 32.16 -8.99
C ARG A 120 5.72 31.95 -10.26
N PRO A 121 6.09 32.49 -11.44
CA PRO A 121 5.35 32.20 -12.69
C PRO A 121 5.37 30.72 -13.07
N GLU A 122 6.53 30.05 -12.95
CA GLU A 122 6.62 28.62 -13.24
C GLU A 122 5.80 27.76 -12.28
N VAL A 123 5.69 28.13 -11.00
CA VAL A 123 4.80 27.47 -10.05
C VAL A 123 3.34 27.56 -10.49
N GLU A 124 2.90 28.72 -11.01
CA GLU A 124 1.54 28.88 -11.50
C GLU A 124 1.24 28.03 -12.73
N GLU A 125 2.16 28.03 -13.69
CA GLU A 125 2.03 27.21 -14.90
C GLU A 125 1.98 25.72 -14.59
N ARG A 126 2.94 25.23 -13.78
CA ARG A 126 2.98 23.84 -13.35
C ARG A 126 1.77 23.43 -12.51
N THR A 127 1.22 24.34 -11.72
CA THR A 127 -0.03 24.07 -11.00
C THR A 127 -1.19 23.81 -11.96
N LYS A 128 -1.28 24.61 -13.04
CA LYS A 128 -2.30 24.39 -14.10
C LYS A 128 -2.09 23.07 -14.83
N GLU A 129 -0.83 22.74 -15.17
CA GLU A 129 -0.47 21.48 -15.79
C GLU A 129 -0.87 20.29 -14.89
N LEU A 130 -0.53 20.33 -13.60
CA LEU A 130 -0.88 19.28 -12.65
C LEU A 130 -2.39 19.12 -12.49
N MET A 131 -3.14 20.25 -12.41
CA MET A 131 -4.61 20.19 -12.39
C MET A 131 -5.16 19.49 -13.63
N ASN A 132 -4.66 19.83 -14.82
CA ASN A 132 -5.07 19.18 -16.06
C ASN A 132 -4.70 17.69 -16.07
N THR A 133 -3.48 17.33 -15.64
CA THR A 133 -2.98 15.95 -15.56
C THR A 133 -3.89 15.06 -14.72
N VAL A 134 -4.38 15.58 -13.60
CA VAL A 134 -5.30 14.81 -12.74
C VAL A 134 -6.78 15.00 -13.09
N GLY A 135 -7.09 15.72 -14.18
CA GLY A 135 -8.47 15.96 -14.63
C GLY A 135 -9.27 16.90 -13.72
N LEU A 136 -8.62 17.86 -13.08
CA LEU A 136 -9.27 18.95 -12.33
C LEU A 136 -9.49 20.15 -13.23
N SER A 137 -10.75 20.61 -13.31
CA SER A 137 -11.09 21.82 -14.07
C SER A 137 -10.40 23.06 -13.49
N GLN A 138 -9.88 23.94 -14.36
CA GLN A 138 -9.29 25.23 -13.98
C GLN A 138 -10.29 26.14 -13.22
N ARG A 139 -11.60 25.92 -13.35
CA ARG A 139 -12.64 26.63 -12.58
C ARG A 139 -12.52 26.39 -11.07
N LEU A 140 -11.88 25.30 -10.66
CA LEU A 140 -11.68 24.95 -9.25
C LEU A 140 -10.44 25.59 -8.64
N TRP A 141 -9.74 26.47 -9.36
CA TRP A 141 -8.50 27.10 -8.93
C TRP A 141 -8.60 27.76 -7.54
N THR A 142 -9.68 28.46 -7.29
CA THR A 142 -9.95 29.18 -6.03
C THR A 142 -10.94 28.44 -5.11
N ALA A 143 -11.40 27.26 -5.51
CA ALA A 143 -12.30 26.47 -4.69
C ALA A 143 -11.59 25.90 -3.44
N TYR A 144 -12.33 25.77 -2.36
CA TYR A 144 -11.86 25.16 -1.13
C TYR A 144 -12.20 23.67 -1.08
N PRO A 145 -11.44 22.84 -0.33
CA PRO A 145 -11.69 21.40 -0.24
C PRO A 145 -13.12 21.03 0.20
N HIS A 146 -13.73 21.81 1.08
CA HIS A 146 -15.09 21.54 1.55
C HIS A 146 -16.18 21.75 0.49
N GLU A 147 -15.89 22.47 -0.61
CA GLU A 147 -16.79 22.68 -1.74
C GLU A 147 -16.75 21.52 -2.76
N LEU A 148 -15.88 20.54 -2.55
CA LEU A 148 -15.59 19.47 -3.50
C LEU A 148 -16.10 18.11 -3.01
N ASP A 149 -16.42 17.23 -3.95
CA ASP A 149 -16.66 15.81 -3.69
C ASP A 149 -15.38 15.04 -3.36
N GLY A 150 -15.53 13.81 -2.90
CA GLY A 150 -14.41 12.95 -2.50
C GLY A 150 -13.42 12.68 -3.65
N GLY A 151 -13.92 12.44 -4.86
CA GLY A 151 -13.09 12.16 -6.02
C GLY A 151 -12.22 13.35 -6.43
N ARG A 152 -12.77 14.58 -6.38
CA ARG A 152 -11.99 15.81 -6.65
C ARG A 152 -10.95 16.05 -5.58
N ARG A 153 -11.27 15.83 -4.29
CA ARG A 153 -10.28 15.91 -3.20
C ARG A 153 -9.16 14.89 -3.39
N GLN A 154 -9.48 13.66 -3.78
CA GLN A 154 -8.47 12.65 -4.07
C GLN A 154 -7.54 13.08 -5.21
N ARG A 155 -8.10 13.67 -6.28
CA ARG A 155 -7.30 14.22 -7.39
C ARG A 155 -6.36 15.34 -6.94
N ILE A 156 -6.74 16.17 -5.97
CA ILE A 156 -5.84 17.18 -5.37
C ILE A 156 -4.69 16.49 -4.62
N GLY A 157 -4.98 15.45 -3.84
CA GLY A 157 -3.96 14.65 -3.14
C GLY A 157 -2.96 14.02 -4.10
N ILE A 158 -3.45 13.48 -5.24
CA ILE A 158 -2.61 12.93 -6.30
C ILE A 158 -1.77 14.05 -6.95
N ALA A 159 -2.35 15.20 -7.31
CA ALA A 159 -1.63 16.33 -7.89
C ALA A 159 -0.53 16.84 -6.96
N ARG A 160 -0.81 16.91 -5.65
CA ARG A 160 0.17 17.28 -4.63
C ARG A 160 1.34 16.29 -4.58
N ALA A 161 1.07 14.99 -4.61
CA ALA A 161 2.11 13.98 -4.64
C ALA A 161 2.98 14.08 -5.91
N LEU A 162 2.37 14.33 -7.06
CA LEU A 162 3.06 14.48 -8.35
C LEU A 162 3.89 15.75 -8.48
N SER A 163 3.61 16.79 -7.68
CA SER A 163 4.23 18.11 -7.79
C SER A 163 5.75 18.10 -7.64
N VAL A 164 6.30 17.13 -6.92
CA VAL A 164 7.75 16.95 -6.72
C VAL A 164 8.39 16.00 -7.75
N SER A 165 7.60 15.46 -8.69
CA SER A 165 8.03 14.47 -9.70
C SER A 165 8.66 13.23 -9.05
N PRO A 166 7.92 12.49 -8.20
CA PRO A 166 8.44 11.31 -7.52
C PRO A 166 8.63 10.16 -8.51
N ALA A 167 9.48 9.18 -8.14
CA ALA A 167 9.58 7.92 -8.87
C ALA A 167 8.84 6.78 -8.15
N PHE A 168 8.53 6.95 -6.85
CA PHE A 168 7.84 5.98 -6.02
C PHE A 168 6.75 6.63 -5.17
N ILE A 169 5.57 6.04 -5.15
CA ILE A 169 4.44 6.53 -4.34
C ILE A 169 3.82 5.39 -3.54
N VAL A 170 3.70 5.57 -2.24
CA VAL A 170 2.85 4.73 -1.39
C VAL A 170 1.42 5.26 -1.45
N CYS A 171 0.49 4.42 -1.86
CA CYS A 171 -0.94 4.75 -1.94
C CYS A 171 -1.67 4.01 -0.81
N ASP A 172 -1.99 4.71 0.26
CA ASP A 172 -2.66 4.13 1.43
C ASP A 172 -4.17 4.27 1.28
N GLU A 173 -4.81 3.18 0.89
CA GLU A 173 -6.27 3.09 0.64
C GLU A 173 -6.84 4.25 -0.20
N PRO A 174 -6.25 4.58 -1.36
CA PRO A 174 -6.53 5.83 -2.06
C PRO A 174 -7.93 5.93 -2.65
N VAL A 175 -8.71 4.87 -2.61
CA VAL A 175 -10.07 4.81 -3.20
C VAL A 175 -11.13 4.29 -2.23
N SER A 176 -10.79 3.91 -0.99
CA SER A 176 -11.69 3.24 -0.06
C SER A 176 -12.91 4.05 0.37
N ALA A 177 -12.81 5.39 0.37
CA ALA A 177 -13.86 6.30 0.77
C ALA A 177 -14.71 6.83 -0.41
N LEU A 178 -14.51 6.29 -1.62
CA LEU A 178 -15.15 6.76 -2.85
C LEU A 178 -16.21 5.76 -3.34
N ASP A 179 -17.20 6.25 -4.07
CA ASP A 179 -18.15 5.37 -4.77
C ASP A 179 -17.47 4.61 -5.92
N VAL A 180 -18.05 3.47 -6.33
CA VAL A 180 -17.47 2.52 -7.28
C VAL A 180 -17.10 3.17 -8.62
N SER A 181 -17.90 4.10 -9.12
CA SER A 181 -17.67 4.77 -10.41
C SER A 181 -16.48 5.72 -10.33
N ILE A 182 -16.35 6.46 -9.24
CA ILE A 182 -15.22 7.35 -8.99
C ILE A 182 -13.95 6.54 -8.68
N GLN A 183 -14.04 5.43 -7.94
CA GLN A 183 -12.92 4.51 -7.74
C GLN A 183 -12.30 4.09 -9.07
N ALA A 184 -13.13 3.63 -10.03
CA ALA A 184 -12.64 3.22 -11.35
C ALA A 184 -11.91 4.36 -12.09
N GLN A 185 -12.44 5.59 -12.01
CA GLN A 185 -11.80 6.76 -12.63
C GLN A 185 -10.43 7.09 -12.00
N ILE A 186 -10.31 6.99 -10.67
CA ILE A 186 -9.04 7.23 -9.97
C ILE A 186 -8.02 6.13 -10.29
N LEU A 187 -8.45 4.86 -10.35
CA LEU A 187 -7.57 3.75 -10.71
C LEU A 187 -7.04 3.88 -12.14
N ASN A 188 -7.90 4.23 -13.10
CA ASN A 188 -7.48 4.47 -14.48
C ASN A 188 -6.49 5.65 -14.54
N LEU A 189 -6.79 6.76 -13.86
CA LEU A 189 -5.85 7.89 -13.76
C LEU A 189 -4.48 7.44 -13.22
N MET A 190 -4.44 6.60 -12.19
CA MET A 190 -3.18 6.12 -11.62
C MET A 190 -2.42 5.21 -12.59
N GLN A 191 -3.11 4.38 -13.37
CA GLN A 191 -2.49 3.55 -14.42
C GLN A 191 -1.93 4.42 -15.55
N ASP A 192 -2.69 5.41 -16.04
CA ASP A 192 -2.24 6.37 -17.06
C ASP A 192 -0.98 7.13 -16.60
N LEU A 193 -0.95 7.53 -15.32
CA LEU A 193 0.22 8.19 -14.72
C LEU A 193 1.42 7.24 -14.60
N GLN A 194 1.19 5.97 -14.26
CA GLN A 194 2.23 4.96 -14.21
C GLN A 194 2.86 4.75 -15.59
N GLU A 195 2.05 4.58 -16.62
CA GLU A 195 2.51 4.36 -17.98
C GLU A 195 3.21 5.58 -18.57
N SER A 196 2.64 6.79 -18.37
CA SER A 196 3.19 8.02 -18.96
C SER A 196 4.41 8.57 -18.25
N GLN A 197 4.55 8.36 -16.93
CA GLN A 197 5.61 8.94 -16.10
C GLN A 197 6.57 7.90 -15.51
N GLY A 198 6.34 6.60 -15.72
CA GLY A 198 7.16 5.51 -15.17
C GLY A 198 7.09 5.39 -13.65
N LEU A 199 5.96 5.76 -13.04
CA LEU A 199 5.76 5.72 -11.60
C LEU A 199 5.74 4.28 -11.07
N SER A 200 6.23 4.09 -9.85
CA SER A 200 6.14 2.83 -9.14
C SER A 200 5.22 3.01 -7.92
N TYR A 201 4.29 2.08 -7.71
CA TYR A 201 3.31 2.18 -6.62
C TYR A 201 3.43 1.05 -5.61
N ALA A 202 3.50 1.36 -4.32
CA ALA A 202 3.10 0.44 -3.26
C ALA A 202 1.63 0.73 -2.91
N PHE A 203 0.73 -0.10 -3.42
CA PHE A 203 -0.71 0.12 -3.35
C PHE A 203 -1.33 -0.67 -2.19
N ILE A 204 -1.67 0.02 -1.13
CA ILE A 204 -2.25 -0.55 0.10
C ILE A 204 -3.77 -0.48 0.01
N THR A 205 -4.45 -1.62 0.20
CA THR A 205 -5.89 -1.68 0.28
C THR A 205 -6.35 -2.95 1.02
N HIS A 206 -7.59 -2.97 1.46
CA HIS A 206 -8.28 -4.18 1.93
C HIS A 206 -9.16 -4.80 0.84
N ASP A 207 -9.35 -4.12 -0.31
CA ASP A 207 -10.17 -4.60 -1.42
C ASP A 207 -9.30 -5.34 -2.46
N LEU A 208 -9.45 -6.66 -2.50
CA LEU A 208 -8.76 -7.52 -3.45
C LEU A 208 -9.20 -7.31 -4.90
N SER A 209 -10.43 -6.84 -5.15
CA SER A 209 -10.91 -6.54 -6.50
C SER A 209 -10.14 -5.38 -7.11
N VAL A 210 -9.84 -4.36 -6.31
CA VAL A 210 -9.02 -3.20 -6.69
C VAL A 210 -7.60 -3.64 -7.03
N VAL A 211 -6.97 -4.43 -6.15
CA VAL A 211 -5.58 -4.89 -6.32
C VAL A 211 -5.42 -5.77 -7.55
N ARG A 212 -6.40 -6.62 -7.83
CA ARG A 212 -6.42 -7.46 -9.06
C ARG A 212 -6.27 -6.64 -10.33
N HIS A 213 -6.82 -5.42 -10.32
CA HIS A 213 -6.85 -4.55 -11.49
C HIS A 213 -5.56 -3.76 -11.68
N ILE A 214 -4.94 -3.28 -10.58
CA ILE A 214 -3.83 -2.32 -10.67
C ILE A 214 -2.45 -2.95 -10.40
N SER A 215 -2.37 -4.13 -9.76
CA SER A 215 -1.10 -4.66 -9.27
C SER A 215 -0.44 -5.66 -10.20
N ASP A 216 0.89 -5.58 -10.33
CA ASP A 216 1.72 -6.60 -10.99
C ASP A 216 2.01 -7.78 -10.04
N GLU A 217 2.36 -7.48 -8.79
CA GLU A 217 2.60 -8.42 -7.70
C GLU A 217 1.74 -8.06 -6.48
N ILE A 218 1.42 -9.05 -5.65
CA ILE A 218 0.64 -8.84 -4.43
C ILE A 218 1.34 -9.48 -3.23
N CYS A 219 1.47 -8.71 -2.15
CA CYS A 219 1.83 -9.17 -0.82
C CYS A 219 0.58 -9.23 0.06
N VAL A 220 0.27 -10.40 0.59
CA VAL A 220 -0.82 -10.59 1.56
C VAL A 220 -0.24 -10.49 2.95
N MET A 221 -0.71 -9.51 3.73
CA MET A 221 -0.26 -9.27 5.11
C MET A 221 -1.28 -9.77 6.13
N TYR A 222 -0.79 -10.44 7.16
CA TYR A 222 -1.56 -10.84 8.34
C TYR A 222 -0.77 -10.54 9.61
N MET A 223 -1.34 -9.75 10.51
CA MET A 223 -0.76 -9.40 11.83
C MET A 223 0.73 -9.02 11.77
N GLY A 224 1.11 -8.15 10.83
CA GLY A 224 2.47 -7.62 10.68
C GLY A 224 3.41 -8.45 9.82
N GLU A 225 3.03 -9.63 9.37
CA GLU A 225 3.84 -10.51 8.53
C GLU A 225 3.30 -10.63 7.11
N ILE A 226 4.17 -10.89 6.12
CA ILE A 226 3.75 -11.31 4.78
C ILE A 226 3.55 -12.83 4.82
N VAL A 227 2.30 -13.27 4.60
CA VAL A 227 1.94 -14.69 4.61
C VAL A 227 1.97 -15.32 3.22
N GLU A 228 1.79 -14.52 2.17
CA GLU A 228 1.88 -14.96 0.78
C GLU A 228 2.28 -13.78 -0.12
N LYS A 229 3.17 -14.01 -1.08
CA LYS A 229 3.56 -13.06 -2.13
C LYS A 229 3.61 -13.77 -3.47
N ALA A 230 2.94 -13.23 -4.50
CA ALA A 230 2.97 -13.76 -5.84
C ALA A 230 2.67 -12.70 -6.91
N PRO A 231 2.97 -12.97 -8.20
CA PRO A 231 2.38 -12.22 -9.30
C PRO A 231 0.85 -12.21 -9.18
N ALA A 232 0.22 -11.06 -9.44
CA ALA A 232 -1.21 -10.87 -9.20
C ALA A 232 -2.07 -11.97 -9.86
N LYS A 233 -1.81 -12.27 -11.13
CA LYS A 233 -2.55 -13.33 -11.86
C LYS A 233 -2.43 -14.70 -11.19
N GLU A 234 -1.25 -15.04 -10.66
CA GLU A 234 -1.01 -16.33 -10.02
C GLU A 234 -1.69 -16.41 -8.65
N LEU A 235 -1.63 -15.33 -7.85
CA LEU A 235 -2.30 -15.27 -6.55
C LEU A 235 -3.80 -15.52 -6.66
N PHE A 236 -4.46 -14.93 -7.67
CA PHE A 236 -5.89 -15.11 -7.90
C PHE A 236 -6.24 -16.48 -8.48
N ARG A 237 -5.32 -17.11 -9.24
CA ARG A 237 -5.53 -18.42 -9.87
C ARG A 237 -5.27 -19.56 -8.89
N SER A 238 -4.21 -19.47 -8.12
CA SER A 238 -3.67 -20.57 -7.32
C SER A 238 -3.20 -20.08 -5.94
N PRO A 239 -4.09 -19.49 -5.11
CA PRO A 239 -3.74 -19.09 -3.75
C PRO A 239 -3.38 -20.33 -2.93
N VAL A 240 -2.34 -20.25 -2.10
CA VAL A 240 -1.86 -21.38 -1.31
C VAL A 240 -2.15 -21.20 0.17
N HIS A 241 -1.85 -20.02 0.74
CA HIS A 241 -2.06 -19.79 2.17
C HIS A 241 -3.55 -19.79 2.52
N PRO A 242 -3.98 -20.49 3.58
CA PRO A 242 -5.41 -20.58 3.96
C PRO A 242 -6.07 -19.21 4.20
N TYR A 243 -5.34 -18.24 4.72
CA TYR A 243 -5.82 -16.87 4.87
C TYR A 243 -6.10 -16.20 3.53
N THR A 244 -5.19 -16.33 2.55
CA THR A 244 -5.40 -15.79 1.19
C THR A 244 -6.61 -16.41 0.52
N LYS A 245 -6.78 -17.74 0.64
CA LYS A 245 -7.97 -18.45 0.12
C LYS A 245 -9.25 -17.89 0.72
N ALA A 246 -9.26 -17.67 2.02
CA ALA A 246 -10.43 -17.14 2.71
C ALA A 246 -10.72 -15.67 2.34
N LEU A 247 -9.68 -14.83 2.20
CA LEU A 247 -9.84 -13.46 1.69
C LEU A 247 -10.43 -13.43 0.28
N LEU A 248 -9.93 -14.27 -0.62
CA LEU A 248 -10.44 -14.36 -1.99
C LEU A 248 -11.87 -14.88 -2.05
N ALA A 249 -12.23 -15.83 -1.19
CA ALA A 249 -13.59 -16.35 -1.08
C ALA A 249 -14.59 -15.31 -0.53
N SER A 250 -14.12 -14.27 0.14
CA SER A 250 -14.98 -13.17 0.62
C SER A 250 -15.38 -12.18 -0.47
N ILE A 251 -14.71 -12.18 -1.63
CA ILE A 251 -15.04 -11.30 -2.76
C ILE A 251 -16.45 -11.63 -3.26
N PRO A 252 -17.37 -10.65 -3.33
CA PRO A 252 -18.69 -10.88 -3.88
C PRO A 252 -18.61 -11.24 -5.37
N ILE A 253 -19.14 -12.40 -5.73
CA ILE A 253 -19.29 -12.80 -7.12
C ILE A 253 -20.72 -12.41 -7.55
N PRO A 254 -20.91 -11.64 -8.63
CA PRO A 254 -22.22 -11.26 -9.13
C PRO A 254 -22.90 -12.42 -9.88
N ASP A 255 -23.07 -13.56 -9.19
CA ASP A 255 -23.76 -14.74 -9.69
C ASP A 255 -24.77 -15.20 -8.63
N VAL A 256 -26.06 -15.14 -8.99
CA VAL A 256 -27.19 -15.49 -8.11
C VAL A 256 -27.21 -16.98 -7.76
N HIS A 257 -26.56 -17.80 -8.57
CA HIS A 257 -26.48 -19.26 -8.38
C HIS A 257 -25.21 -19.70 -7.64
N HIS A 258 -24.28 -18.77 -7.41
CA HIS A 258 -23.04 -19.07 -6.69
C HIS A 258 -23.34 -19.30 -5.20
N LYS A 259 -23.33 -20.55 -4.77
CA LYS A 259 -23.39 -20.89 -3.33
C LYS A 259 -22.03 -20.57 -2.72
N ARG A 260 -21.99 -19.60 -1.80
CA ARG A 260 -20.79 -19.39 -0.98
C ARG A 260 -20.45 -20.67 -0.25
N ASN A 261 -19.21 -21.11 -0.40
CA ASN A 261 -18.72 -22.24 0.37
C ASN A 261 -18.48 -21.75 1.80
N GLU A 262 -19.43 -22.03 2.72
CA GLU A 262 -19.38 -21.62 4.13
C GLU A 262 -18.10 -22.08 4.83
N GLU A 263 -17.49 -23.16 4.36
CA GLU A 263 -16.23 -23.67 4.87
C GLU A 263 -15.02 -22.73 4.60
N GLN A 264 -15.15 -21.76 3.69
CA GLN A 264 -14.08 -20.81 3.36
C GLN A 264 -14.22 -19.49 4.11
N ILE A 265 -15.29 -19.29 4.86
CA ILE A 265 -15.48 -18.06 5.64
C ILE A 265 -14.50 -18.04 6.82
N LEU A 266 -13.82 -16.90 6.99
CA LEU A 266 -12.95 -16.66 8.14
C LEU A 266 -13.75 -16.71 9.44
N GLN A 267 -13.45 -17.69 10.28
CA GLN A 267 -14.04 -17.81 11.61
C GLN A 267 -13.12 -17.19 12.68
N GLY A 268 -13.73 -16.70 13.75
CA GLY A 268 -13.02 -16.15 14.90
C GLY A 268 -12.56 -14.71 14.74
N GLU A 269 -12.28 -14.07 15.86
CA GLU A 269 -11.77 -12.70 15.93
C GLU A 269 -10.28 -12.63 15.55
N VAL A 270 -9.87 -11.47 15.04
CA VAL A 270 -8.45 -11.20 14.80
C VAL A 270 -7.73 -11.17 16.14
N THR A 271 -6.74 -12.03 16.31
CA THR A 271 -5.89 -12.04 17.52
C THR A 271 -5.08 -10.75 17.59
N SER A 272 -4.69 -10.33 18.80
CA SER A 272 -3.91 -9.11 18.98
C SER A 272 -2.46 -9.30 18.52
N PRO A 273 -1.88 -8.36 17.74
CA PRO A 273 -0.47 -8.37 17.41
C PRO A 273 0.43 -7.86 18.54
N ILE A 274 -0.08 -7.73 19.77
CA ILE A 274 0.69 -7.38 20.97
C ILE A 274 1.26 -8.66 21.57
N GLU A 275 2.61 -8.69 21.74
CA GLU A 275 3.36 -9.86 22.23
C GLU A 275 2.92 -11.16 21.52
N PRO A 276 3.03 -11.23 20.18
CA PRO A 276 2.55 -12.39 19.44
C PRO A 276 3.33 -13.65 19.86
N LYS A 277 2.61 -14.75 19.97
CA LYS A 277 3.22 -16.06 20.27
C LYS A 277 4.11 -16.49 19.09
N PRO A 278 5.16 -17.27 19.36
CA PRO A 278 5.92 -17.95 18.31
C PRO A 278 5.03 -18.79 17.40
N GLY A 279 5.42 -18.95 16.14
CA GLY A 279 4.71 -19.77 15.17
C GLY A 279 3.78 -18.98 14.23
N CYS A 280 2.92 -19.68 13.54
CA CYS A 280 2.00 -19.11 12.57
C CYS A 280 0.94 -18.25 13.25
N ARG A 281 0.90 -16.95 12.97
CA ARG A 281 -0.07 -16.01 13.56
C ARG A 281 -1.51 -16.31 13.16
N PHE A 282 -1.70 -16.98 12.03
CA PHE A 282 -3.03 -17.40 11.56
C PHE A 282 -3.51 -18.72 12.15
N ALA A 283 -2.68 -19.46 12.91
CA ALA A 283 -2.98 -20.80 13.41
C ALA A 283 -4.33 -20.88 14.17
N SER A 284 -4.66 -19.88 14.98
CA SER A 284 -5.92 -19.85 15.76
C SER A 284 -7.20 -19.77 14.92
N ARG A 285 -7.09 -19.31 13.67
CA ARG A 285 -8.21 -19.18 12.71
C ARG A 285 -8.10 -20.15 11.54
N CYS A 286 -7.04 -20.97 11.51
CA CYS A 286 -6.73 -21.87 10.42
C CYS A 286 -7.36 -23.25 10.66
N ARG A 287 -8.26 -23.69 9.77
CA ARG A 287 -8.83 -25.04 9.85
C ARG A 287 -7.81 -26.17 9.61
N PHE A 288 -6.65 -25.85 9.06
CA PHE A 288 -5.55 -26.80 8.81
C PHE A 288 -4.45 -26.72 9.87
N ALA A 289 -4.70 -26.00 10.97
CA ALA A 289 -3.72 -25.86 12.05
C ALA A 289 -3.27 -27.22 12.61
N SER A 290 -1.99 -27.34 12.90
CA SER A 290 -1.35 -28.51 13.52
C SER A 290 -0.23 -28.06 14.43
N GLU A 291 0.40 -29.00 15.15
CA GLU A 291 1.54 -28.70 16.03
C GLU A 291 2.71 -28.05 15.31
N GLU A 292 2.94 -28.38 14.03
CA GLU A 292 3.96 -27.74 13.20
C GLU A 292 3.77 -26.23 13.04
N CYS A 293 2.54 -25.73 13.19
CA CYS A 293 2.23 -24.30 13.13
C CYS A 293 2.73 -23.53 14.37
N LEU A 294 3.11 -24.21 15.45
CA LEU A 294 3.69 -23.58 16.65
C LEU A 294 5.16 -23.21 16.46
N GLU A 295 5.82 -23.78 15.46
CA GLU A 295 7.19 -23.45 15.11
C GLU A 295 7.23 -22.18 14.24
N LYS A 296 8.38 -21.48 14.26
CA LYS A 296 8.59 -20.29 13.41
C LYS A 296 8.45 -20.68 11.94
N GLN A 297 7.56 -20.00 11.24
CA GLN A 297 7.39 -20.16 9.82
C GLN A 297 8.30 -19.18 9.05
N THR A 298 8.70 -19.58 7.84
CA THR A 298 9.49 -18.76 6.92
C THR A 298 8.79 -18.67 5.57
N LEU A 299 8.99 -17.55 4.90
CA LEU A 299 8.47 -17.36 3.54
C LEU A 299 9.31 -18.20 2.57
N CYS A 300 8.70 -19.24 1.97
CA CYS A 300 9.36 -20.18 1.07
C CYS A 300 8.78 -20.06 -0.35
N GLU A 301 9.64 -20.15 -1.37
CA GLU A 301 9.20 -20.19 -2.76
C GLU A 301 8.55 -21.54 -3.07
N VAL A 302 7.30 -21.51 -3.52
CA VAL A 302 6.51 -22.70 -3.84
C VAL A 302 6.42 -22.94 -5.36
N THR A 303 6.40 -21.87 -6.14
CA THR A 303 6.58 -21.82 -7.59
C THR A 303 7.36 -20.56 -7.94
N LYS A 304 7.77 -20.39 -9.17
CA LYS A 304 8.54 -19.23 -9.63
C LYS A 304 7.86 -17.92 -9.20
N GLN A 305 8.54 -17.13 -8.37
CA GLN A 305 8.08 -15.85 -7.81
C GLN A 305 6.81 -15.96 -6.92
N HIS A 306 6.43 -17.15 -6.49
CA HIS A 306 5.33 -17.36 -5.56
C HIS A 306 5.85 -17.87 -4.23
N TYR A 307 5.73 -17.07 -3.19
CA TYR A 307 6.27 -17.30 -1.86
C TYR A 307 5.14 -17.43 -0.85
N VAL A 308 5.23 -18.41 0.05
CA VAL A 308 4.19 -18.70 1.04
C VAL A 308 4.81 -18.99 2.39
N MET A 309 4.26 -18.42 3.45
CA MET A 309 4.65 -18.65 4.83
C MET A 309 3.69 -19.64 5.49
N CYS A 310 3.81 -20.93 5.16
CA CYS A 310 2.97 -21.99 5.68
C CYS A 310 3.71 -23.34 5.72
N CYS A 311 3.70 -24.05 6.86
CA CYS A 311 4.27 -25.40 6.96
C CYS A 311 3.58 -26.42 6.04
N LYS A 312 2.30 -26.21 5.71
CA LYS A 312 1.50 -27.11 4.87
C LYS A 312 1.42 -26.70 3.40
N GLN A 313 2.29 -25.83 2.95
CA GLN A 313 2.28 -25.31 1.58
C GLN A 313 2.29 -26.41 0.50
N ARG A 314 2.91 -27.59 0.77
CA ARG A 314 2.96 -28.72 -0.18
C ARG A 314 1.64 -29.46 -0.30
N THR A 315 0.80 -29.46 0.74
CA THR A 315 -0.48 -30.18 0.80
C THR A 315 -1.66 -29.29 0.40
N LEU A 316 -1.50 -27.97 0.45
CA LEU A 316 -2.55 -26.98 0.19
C LEU A 316 -2.51 -26.40 -1.23
N ARG A 317 -1.60 -26.87 -2.04
CA ARG A 317 -1.48 -26.54 -3.47
C ARG A 317 -2.67 -26.97 -4.31
#